data_60193036c38b048d3249d7f66207a96c
#
_entry.id   60193036c38b048d3249d7f66207a96c
#
_cell.length_a   1.000
_cell.length_b   1.000
_cell.length_c   1.000
_cell.angle_alpha   90.00
_cell.angle_beta   90.00
_cell.angle_gamma   90.00
#
_symmetry.space_group_name_H-M   'P 1'
#
loop_
_entity.id
_entity.type
_entity.pdbx_description
1 polymer ?
#
loop_
_entity_poly.entity_id
_entity_poly.type
_entity_poly.pdbx_seq_one_letter_code
_entity_poly.pdbx_strand_id
1 'polypeptide(L)'
;MTVNKFTKTLKTKGYKMVARYSLWKSDIIFHETFFTEYAKDGKVAIETKRIKGEEETKVTFINKDFKEEFKEMGIEVGTILK
;
A
#
# COMPACT_ATOMS: atom_id res chain seq x y z
N MET A 1 7.92 8.55 -5.39
CA MET A 1 7.57 7.41 -6.29
C MET A 1 6.09 7.48 -6.60
N THR A 2 5.73 7.23 -7.83
CA THR A 2 4.33 7.17 -8.25
C THR A 2 3.73 5.81 -7.89
N VAL A 3 2.40 5.74 -7.81
CA VAL A 3 1.70 4.47 -7.57
C VAL A 3 2.01 3.47 -8.68
N ASN A 4 2.03 3.91 -9.94
CA ASN A 4 2.33 3.04 -11.07
C ASN A 4 3.73 2.45 -11.00
N LYS A 5 4.72 3.26 -10.67
CA LYS A 5 6.09 2.79 -10.51
C LYS A 5 6.22 1.81 -9.35
N PHE A 6 5.53 2.11 -8.24
CA PHE A 6 5.50 1.24 -7.07
C PHE A 6 4.94 -0.14 -7.41
N THR A 7 3.77 -0.20 -8.04
CA THR A 7 3.13 -1.47 -8.39
C THR A 7 3.95 -2.29 -9.38
N LYS A 8 4.57 -1.64 -10.36
CA LYS A 8 5.47 -2.30 -11.31
C LYS A 8 6.70 -2.87 -10.61
N THR A 9 7.28 -2.11 -9.69
CA THR A 9 8.45 -2.54 -8.93
C THR A 9 8.12 -3.74 -8.06
N LEU A 10 6.97 -3.72 -7.38
CA LEU A 10 6.51 -4.86 -6.57
C LEU A 10 6.36 -6.11 -7.42
N LYS A 11 5.72 -5.99 -8.57
CA LYS A 11 5.53 -7.11 -9.49
C LYS A 11 6.87 -7.70 -9.95
N THR A 12 7.82 -6.84 -10.31
CA THR A 12 9.15 -7.26 -10.73
C THR A 12 9.89 -8.01 -9.61
N LYS A 13 9.70 -7.61 -8.37
CA LYS A 13 10.34 -8.23 -7.21
C LYS A 13 9.60 -9.46 -6.65
N GLY A 14 8.52 -9.86 -7.31
CA GLY A 14 7.80 -11.09 -6.94
C GLY A 14 6.68 -10.90 -5.91
N TYR A 15 6.30 -9.66 -5.63
CA TYR A 15 5.13 -9.39 -4.77
C TYR A 15 3.84 -9.55 -5.56
N LYS A 16 2.79 -9.99 -4.88
CA LYS A 16 1.46 -10.16 -5.48
C LYS A 16 0.41 -9.46 -4.63
N MET A 17 -0.55 -8.83 -5.28
CA MET A 17 -1.71 -8.30 -4.60
C MET A 17 -2.57 -9.48 -4.12
N VAL A 18 -2.82 -9.55 -2.81
CA VAL A 18 -3.55 -10.66 -2.19
C VAL A 18 -4.89 -10.25 -1.60
N ALA A 19 -5.05 -8.96 -1.30
CA ALA A 19 -6.31 -8.44 -0.80
C ALA A 19 -6.51 -7.02 -1.29
N ARG A 20 -7.75 -6.70 -1.63
CA ARG A 20 -8.17 -5.36 -1.97
C ARG A 20 -9.59 -5.18 -1.43
N TYR A 21 -9.74 -4.23 -0.50
CA TYR A 21 -11.04 -4.01 0.15
C TYR A 21 -11.24 -2.53 0.44
N SER A 22 -12.48 -2.16 0.73
CA SER A 22 -12.80 -0.80 1.09
C SER A 22 -13.59 -0.76 2.40
N LEU A 23 -13.41 0.33 3.13
CA LEU A 23 -14.17 0.63 4.34
C LEU A 23 -14.87 1.97 4.16
N TRP A 24 -16.13 2.03 4.59
CA TRP A 24 -16.90 3.24 4.63
C TRP A 24 -16.89 3.80 6.05
N LYS A 25 -16.59 5.08 6.17
CA LYS A 25 -16.82 5.82 7.42
C LYS A 25 -18.00 6.76 7.22
N SER A 26 -18.93 6.73 8.17
CA SER A 26 -20.09 7.58 8.18
C SER A 26 -20.12 8.37 9.48
N ASP A 27 -19.46 9.52 9.51
CA ASP A 27 -19.65 10.50 10.54
C ASP A 27 -20.48 11.65 9.95
N ILE A 28 -19.89 12.82 9.84
CA ILE A 28 -20.53 13.96 9.18
C ILE A 28 -20.32 13.88 7.67
N ILE A 29 -19.23 13.26 7.24
CA ILE A 29 -18.84 13.11 5.83
C ILE A 29 -18.66 11.63 5.51
N PHE A 30 -19.37 11.15 4.49
CA PHE A 30 -19.16 9.80 3.98
C PHE A 30 -17.92 9.77 3.10
N HIS A 31 -17.00 8.87 3.38
CA HIS A 31 -15.89 8.61 2.48
C HIS A 31 -15.54 7.13 2.47
N GLU A 32 -15.14 6.67 1.30
CA GLU A 32 -14.65 5.32 1.10
C GLU A 32 -13.13 5.33 1.14
N THR A 33 -12.58 4.42 1.93
CA THR A 33 -11.13 4.24 2.03
C THR A 33 -10.78 2.88 1.43
N PHE A 34 -9.86 2.88 0.46
CA PHE A 34 -9.41 1.68 -0.22
C PHE A 34 -8.10 1.21 0.40
N PHE A 35 -8.07 -0.07 0.74
CA PHE A 35 -6.86 -0.73 1.24
C PHE A 35 -6.40 -1.78 0.24
N THR A 36 -5.11 -1.88 0.04
CA THR A 36 -4.51 -2.89 -0.84
C THR A 36 -3.35 -3.54 -0.12
N GLU A 37 -3.36 -4.86 -0.07
CA GLU A 37 -2.30 -5.65 0.53
C GLU A 37 -1.53 -6.42 -0.53
N TYR A 38 -0.22 -6.43 -0.39
CA TYR A 38 0.69 -7.20 -1.25
C TYR A 38 1.47 -8.19 -0.40
N ALA A 39 1.68 -9.39 -0.94
CA ALA A 39 2.36 -10.47 -0.25
C ALA A 39 3.53 -11.02 -1.06
N LYS A 40 4.49 -11.59 -0.37
CA LYS A 40 5.61 -12.32 -0.94
C LYS A 40 5.96 -13.46 0.02
N ASP A 41 6.31 -14.62 -0.52
CA ASP A 41 6.69 -15.79 0.27
C ASP A 41 5.62 -16.19 1.31
N GLY A 42 4.34 -16.07 0.94
CA GLY A 42 3.23 -16.45 1.79
C GLY A 42 2.92 -15.50 2.94
N LYS A 43 3.54 -14.31 2.95
CA LYS A 43 3.35 -13.32 4.02
C LYS A 43 2.89 -12.00 3.43
N VAL A 44 1.96 -11.32 4.11
CA VAL A 44 1.62 -9.93 3.77
C VAL A 44 2.85 -9.07 4.07
N ALA A 45 3.34 -8.38 3.06
CA ALA A 45 4.55 -7.59 3.14
C ALA A 45 4.28 -6.11 3.34
N ILE A 46 3.29 -5.56 2.65
CA ILE A 46 3.00 -4.13 2.68
C ILE A 46 1.51 -3.89 2.43
N GLU A 47 0.96 -2.89 3.12
CA GLU A 47 -0.40 -2.42 2.90
C GLU A 47 -0.38 -0.94 2.56
N THR A 48 -1.24 -0.55 1.63
CA THR A 48 -1.44 0.84 1.25
C THR A 48 -2.89 1.25 1.45
N LYS A 49 -3.10 2.54 1.65
CA LYS A 49 -4.42 3.14 1.86
C LYS A 49 -4.59 4.35 0.94
N ARG A 50 -5.76 4.46 0.32
CA ARG A 50 -6.15 5.64 -0.46
C ARG A 50 -7.60 6.00 -0.16
N ILE A 51 -7.86 7.27 0.12
CA ILE A 51 -9.22 7.77 0.31
C ILE A 51 -9.79 8.13 -1.06
N LYS A 52 -11.04 7.72 -1.33
CA LYS A 52 -11.71 8.02 -2.59
C LYS A 52 -11.74 9.53 -2.84
N GLY A 53 -11.34 9.92 -4.04
CA GLY A 53 -11.25 11.32 -4.44
C GLY A 53 -9.89 11.95 -4.17
N GLU A 54 -9.01 11.30 -3.42
CA GLU A 54 -7.64 11.74 -3.22
C GLU A 54 -6.70 11.01 -4.17
N GLU A 55 -5.67 11.73 -4.65
CA GLU A 55 -4.66 11.15 -5.54
C GLU A 55 -3.58 10.39 -4.76
N GLU A 56 -3.39 10.75 -3.51
CA GLU A 56 -2.32 10.20 -2.69
C GLU A 56 -2.66 8.82 -2.14
N THR A 57 -1.70 7.91 -2.23
CA THR A 57 -1.75 6.59 -1.61
C THR A 57 -0.70 6.56 -0.51
N LYS A 58 -1.10 6.17 0.69
CA LYS A 58 -0.23 6.13 1.86
C LYS A 58 0.14 4.71 2.22
N VAL A 59 1.41 4.46 2.49
CA VAL A 59 1.87 3.19 3.04
C VAL A 59 1.52 3.14 4.52
N THR A 60 0.67 2.18 4.92
CA THR A 60 0.16 2.08 6.29
C THR A 60 0.78 0.95 7.11
N PHE A 61 1.35 -0.04 6.44
CA PHE A 61 1.95 -1.19 7.11
C PHE A 61 3.06 -1.78 6.27
N ILE A 62 4.16 -2.12 6.91
CA ILE A 62 5.25 -2.89 6.32
C ILE A 62 5.62 -4.00 7.31
N ASN A 63 5.58 -5.25 6.86
CA ASN A 63 6.01 -6.38 7.64
C ASN A 63 7.52 -6.26 7.90
N LYS A 64 7.93 -6.47 9.15
CA LYS A 64 9.33 -6.35 9.57
C LYS A 64 10.31 -7.19 8.74
N ASP A 65 9.85 -8.33 8.22
CA ASP A 65 10.69 -9.22 7.42
C ASP A 65 11.08 -8.63 6.07
N PHE A 66 10.35 -7.60 5.62
CA PHE A 66 10.56 -6.93 4.33
C PHE A 66 11.00 -5.48 4.49
N LYS A 67 11.16 -5.02 5.72
CA LYS A 67 11.45 -3.61 6.02
C LYS A 67 12.70 -3.10 5.32
N GLU A 68 13.77 -3.87 5.32
CA GLU A 68 15.04 -3.46 4.70
C GLU A 68 14.91 -3.34 3.18
N GLU A 69 14.20 -4.27 2.54
CA GLU A 69 13.98 -4.23 1.11
C GLU A 69 13.22 -2.98 0.70
N PHE A 70 12.15 -2.64 1.43
CA PHE A 70 11.39 -1.43 1.15
C PHE A 70 12.19 -0.16 1.47
N LYS A 71 12.98 -0.18 2.53
CA LYS A 71 13.85 0.95 2.88
C LYS A 71 14.83 1.26 1.76
N GLU A 72 15.41 0.25 1.14
CA GLU A 72 16.30 0.42 -0.02
C GLU A 72 15.59 1.06 -1.21
N MET A 73 14.28 0.89 -1.30
CA MET A 73 13.44 1.52 -2.32
C MET A 73 12.98 2.93 -1.92
N GLY A 74 13.35 3.39 -0.73
CA GLY A 74 12.89 4.67 -0.21
C GLY A 74 11.47 4.63 0.35
N ILE A 75 10.99 3.45 0.76
CA ILE A 75 9.62 3.26 1.22
C ILE A 75 9.61 2.88 2.69
N GLU A 76 8.85 3.63 3.48
CA GLU A 76 8.63 3.42 4.91
C GLU A 76 7.14 3.58 5.21
N VAL A 77 6.72 3.17 6.41
CA VAL A 77 5.35 3.46 6.88
C VAL A 77 5.17 4.98 6.92
N GLY A 78 4.10 5.45 6.32
CA GLY A 78 3.84 6.88 6.16
C GLY A 78 4.27 7.48 4.82
N THR A 79 5.01 6.74 4.01
CA THR A 79 5.39 7.20 2.66
C THR A 79 4.16 7.46 1.82
N ILE A 80 4.16 8.58 1.11
CA ILE A 80 3.08 8.98 0.20
C ILE A 80 3.50 8.67 -1.23
N LEU A 81 2.62 7.96 -1.93
CA LEU A 81 2.77 7.62 -3.35
C LEU A 81 1.75 8.44 -4.15
N LYS A 82 2.15 8.99 -5.26
CA LYS A 82 1.26 9.80 -6.11
C LYS A 82 1.05 9.25 -7.51
#